data_99d0dc37201baa2417644b42dc833242
#
_entry.id   99d0dc37201baa2417644b42dc833242
#
_cell.length_a   1.000
_cell.length_b   1.000
_cell.length_c   1.000
_cell.angle_alpha   90.00
_cell.angle_beta   90.00
_cell.angle_gamma   90.00
#
_symmetry.space_group_name_H-M   'P 1'
#
loop_
_entity.id
_entity.type
_entity.pdbx_description
1 polymer ?
#
loop_
_entity_poly.entity_id
_entity_poly.type
_entity_poly.pdbx_seq_one_letter_code
_entity_poly.pdbx_strand_id
1 'polypeptide(L)'
;MLLNAVSAAIKIAVGARTGALTVLGAALESVLDMLSNVVGIFAVSVASREPDEGHPYGHEKFETLGTLGIVGFLSITCFELLRQSIGELAGRQEPPSSTGADAMLLVTSLAVNAFVVLFERRRGRALGSALLLADAAHTASDILVTLLAMASLALSYLGFVKADALLGITVALIIAWSGYQILRGSIPILVDASAVDAARLAEIVRTIPGVVEVRSARSRRTASGHLFAEVTILVDGDTSVSAAHDFTDDVERAIERELGTSEAIVHVEPA
;
A
#
# COMPACT_ATOMS: atom_id res chain seq x y z
N MET A 1 12.22 -12.36 -2.69
CA MET A 1 12.43 -11.74 -4.02
C MET A 1 12.81 -12.74 -5.11
N LEU A 2 13.94 -13.49 -5.04
CA LEU A 2 14.34 -14.39 -6.14
C LEU A 2 13.29 -15.49 -6.43
N LEU A 3 12.75 -16.12 -5.40
CA LEU A 3 11.72 -17.16 -5.54
C LEU A 3 10.41 -16.60 -6.11
N ASN A 4 10.02 -15.39 -5.73
CA ASN A 4 8.84 -14.70 -6.27
C ASN A 4 9.05 -14.36 -7.75
N ALA A 5 10.27 -13.97 -8.15
CA ALA A 5 10.64 -13.77 -9.56
C ALA A 5 10.53 -15.06 -10.37
N VAL A 6 10.94 -16.20 -9.82
CA VAL A 6 10.79 -17.51 -10.47
C VAL A 6 9.31 -17.86 -10.63
N SER A 7 8.50 -17.68 -9.60
CA SER A 7 7.03 -17.90 -9.66
C SER A 7 6.37 -17.03 -10.73
N ALA A 8 6.72 -15.73 -10.78
CA ALA A 8 6.22 -14.80 -11.79
C ALA A 8 6.62 -15.24 -13.22
N ALA A 9 7.90 -15.62 -13.44
CA ALA A 9 8.36 -16.08 -14.74
C ALA A 9 7.62 -17.34 -15.21
N ILE A 10 7.35 -18.29 -14.31
CA ILE A 10 6.55 -19.48 -14.61
C ILE A 10 5.13 -19.08 -15.05
N LYS A 11 4.45 -18.20 -14.29
CA LYS A 11 3.10 -17.74 -14.61
C LYS A 11 3.05 -17.01 -15.95
N ILE A 12 4.04 -16.15 -16.25
CA ILE A 12 4.16 -15.46 -17.54
C ILE A 12 4.29 -16.46 -18.68
N ALA A 13 5.19 -17.42 -18.55
CA ALA A 13 5.44 -18.45 -19.59
C ALA A 13 4.18 -19.28 -19.85
N VAL A 14 3.48 -19.72 -18.81
CA VAL A 14 2.24 -20.48 -18.93
C VAL A 14 1.13 -19.60 -19.52
N GLY A 15 0.93 -18.39 -19.03
CA GLY A 15 -0.10 -17.47 -19.52
C GLY A 15 0.08 -17.11 -20.99
N ALA A 16 1.33 -16.83 -21.42
CA ALA A 16 1.64 -16.54 -22.82
C ALA A 16 1.42 -17.74 -23.76
N ARG A 17 1.65 -18.97 -23.27
CA ARG A 17 1.45 -20.20 -24.06
C ARG A 17 0.00 -20.62 -24.15
N THR A 18 -0.74 -20.52 -23.06
CA THR A 18 -2.12 -21.00 -22.97
C THR A 18 -3.15 -19.98 -23.43
N GLY A 19 -2.80 -18.67 -23.36
CA GLY A 19 -3.75 -17.57 -23.55
C GLY A 19 -4.80 -17.47 -22.44
N ALA A 20 -4.64 -18.23 -21.32
CA ALA A 20 -5.59 -18.23 -20.22
C ALA A 20 -5.56 -16.90 -19.47
N LEU A 21 -6.69 -16.19 -19.45
CA LEU A 21 -6.83 -14.85 -18.87
C LEU A 21 -6.58 -14.86 -17.36
N THR A 22 -7.03 -15.90 -16.67
CA THR A 22 -6.76 -16.07 -15.23
C THR A 22 -5.27 -16.27 -14.93
N VAL A 23 -4.53 -17.00 -15.78
CA VAL A 23 -3.08 -17.19 -15.63
C VAL A 23 -2.34 -15.91 -15.95
N LEU A 24 -2.76 -15.18 -16.98
CA LEU A 24 -2.20 -13.86 -17.31
C LEU A 24 -2.45 -12.86 -16.18
N GLY A 25 -3.66 -12.84 -15.59
CA GLY A 25 -3.96 -12.03 -14.41
C GLY A 25 -3.05 -12.37 -13.23
N ALA A 26 -2.88 -13.65 -12.92
CA ALA A 26 -1.97 -14.10 -11.86
C ALA A 26 -0.49 -13.77 -12.14
N ALA A 27 -0.08 -13.78 -13.40
CA ALA A 27 1.26 -13.36 -13.82
C ALA A 27 1.46 -11.85 -13.62
N LEU A 28 0.50 -11.07 -14.06
CA LEU A 28 0.52 -9.61 -13.92
C LEU A 28 0.55 -9.20 -12.44
N GLU A 29 -0.25 -9.81 -11.58
CA GLU A 29 -0.22 -9.59 -10.13
C GLU A 29 1.19 -9.84 -9.57
N SER A 30 1.80 -10.99 -9.89
CA SER A 30 3.16 -11.29 -9.44
C SER A 30 4.24 -10.31 -9.98
N VAL A 31 4.07 -9.76 -11.18
CA VAL A 31 4.95 -8.70 -11.72
C VAL A 31 4.75 -7.40 -10.96
N LEU A 32 3.52 -7.07 -10.62
CA LEU A 32 3.19 -5.87 -9.84
C LEU A 32 3.77 -5.93 -8.42
N ASP A 33 3.73 -7.10 -7.78
CA ASP A 33 4.35 -7.29 -6.48
C ASP A 33 5.86 -7.07 -6.53
N MET A 34 6.50 -7.59 -7.58
CA MET A 34 7.93 -7.33 -7.81
C MET A 34 8.20 -5.84 -8.04
N LEU A 35 7.37 -5.17 -8.84
CA LEU A 35 7.50 -3.74 -9.12
C LEU A 35 7.26 -2.93 -7.85
N SER A 36 6.25 -3.27 -7.05
CA SER A 36 5.97 -2.66 -5.75
C SER A 36 7.15 -2.80 -4.79
N ASN A 37 7.78 -3.97 -4.75
CA ASN A 37 8.98 -4.19 -3.95
C ASN A 37 10.17 -3.33 -4.42
N VAL A 38 10.39 -3.22 -5.74
CA VAL A 38 11.46 -2.38 -6.31
C VAL A 38 11.18 -0.91 -6.04
N VAL A 39 9.94 -0.46 -6.27
CA VAL A 39 9.51 0.92 -5.97
C VAL A 39 9.63 1.18 -4.47
N GLY A 40 9.24 0.25 -3.62
CA GLY A 40 9.40 0.37 -2.17
C GLY A 40 10.86 0.56 -1.75
N ILE A 41 11.78 -0.24 -2.27
CA ILE A 41 13.23 -0.10 -1.99
C ILE A 41 13.74 1.26 -2.47
N PHE A 42 13.38 1.67 -3.70
CA PHE A 42 13.78 2.96 -4.26
C PHE A 42 13.15 4.11 -3.48
N ALA A 43 11.87 4.03 -3.17
CA ALA A 43 11.12 5.04 -2.44
C ALA A 43 11.69 5.24 -1.03
N VAL A 44 11.95 4.15 -0.29
CA VAL A 44 12.62 4.24 1.02
C VAL A 44 14.00 4.86 0.90
N SER A 45 14.75 4.53 -0.15
CA SER A 45 16.09 5.11 -0.39
C SER A 45 16.04 6.63 -0.70
N VAL A 46 15.01 7.10 -1.40
CA VAL A 46 14.82 8.53 -1.67
C VAL A 46 14.17 9.23 -0.49
N ALA A 47 13.14 8.64 0.09
CA ALA A 47 12.38 9.19 1.21
C ALA A 47 13.25 9.37 2.48
N SER A 48 14.27 8.52 2.65
CA SER A 48 15.22 8.61 3.77
C SER A 48 16.28 9.71 3.61
N ARG A 49 16.27 10.47 2.50
CA ARG A 49 17.18 11.61 2.36
C ARG A 49 16.72 12.74 3.25
N GLU A 50 17.68 13.38 3.89
CA GLU A 50 17.44 14.58 4.68
C GLU A 50 16.85 15.71 3.82
N PRO A 51 16.11 16.65 4.43
CA PRO A 51 15.67 17.86 3.76
C PRO A 51 16.83 18.57 3.05
N ASP A 52 16.60 19.09 1.85
CA ASP A 52 17.54 19.87 1.07
C ASP A 52 16.92 21.21 0.62
N GLU A 53 17.68 22.04 -0.08
CA GLU A 53 17.19 23.35 -0.56
C GLU A 53 15.97 23.24 -1.48
N GLY A 54 15.83 22.13 -2.23
CA GLY A 54 14.70 21.88 -3.13
C GLY A 54 13.51 21.27 -2.42
N HIS A 55 13.73 20.56 -1.33
CA HIS A 55 12.72 19.83 -0.56
C HIS A 55 12.88 20.08 0.96
N PRO A 56 12.53 21.29 1.45
CA PRO A 56 12.74 21.68 2.86
C PRO A 56 11.99 20.78 3.87
N TYR A 57 10.90 20.14 3.46
CA TYR A 57 10.11 19.19 4.27
C TYR A 57 10.50 17.72 4.04
N GLY A 58 11.63 17.47 3.36
CA GLY A 58 12.12 16.14 3.06
C GLY A 58 11.48 15.51 1.80
N HIS A 59 11.83 14.26 1.55
CA HIS A 59 11.51 13.56 0.29
C HIS A 59 10.42 12.48 0.46
N GLU A 60 9.77 12.37 1.60
CA GLU A 60 8.87 11.25 1.90
C GLU A 60 7.67 11.14 0.94
N LYS A 61 7.18 12.25 0.38
CA LYS A 61 6.07 12.23 -0.60
C LYS A 61 6.42 11.52 -1.92
N PHE A 62 7.71 11.33 -2.23
CA PHE A 62 8.13 10.54 -3.41
C PHE A 62 7.71 9.07 -3.30
N GLU A 63 7.66 8.51 -2.11
CA GLU A 63 7.13 7.16 -1.89
C GLU A 63 5.66 7.07 -2.31
N THR A 64 4.87 8.04 -1.89
CA THR A 64 3.45 8.10 -2.22
C THR A 64 3.21 8.29 -3.73
N LEU A 65 4.04 9.11 -4.39
CA LEU A 65 4.00 9.28 -5.86
C LEU A 65 4.34 7.98 -6.59
N GLY A 66 5.36 7.25 -6.14
CA GLY A 66 5.70 5.93 -6.68
C GLY A 66 4.53 4.94 -6.57
N THR A 67 3.87 4.92 -5.42
CA THR A 67 2.70 4.07 -5.17
C THR A 67 1.53 4.41 -6.10
N LEU A 68 1.29 5.68 -6.41
CA LEU A 68 0.29 6.10 -7.41
C LEU A 68 0.65 5.63 -8.82
N GLY A 69 1.93 5.63 -9.18
CA GLY A 69 2.40 5.06 -10.45
C GLY A 69 2.04 3.58 -10.58
N ILE A 70 2.21 2.81 -9.50
CA ILE A 70 1.81 1.39 -9.44
C ILE A 70 0.29 1.24 -9.63
N VAL A 71 -0.52 2.09 -8.97
CA VAL A 71 -1.98 2.05 -9.14
C VAL A 71 -2.39 2.39 -10.58
N GLY A 72 -1.70 3.33 -11.24
CA GLY A 72 -1.92 3.61 -12.66
C GLY A 72 -1.70 2.38 -13.53
N PHE A 73 -0.60 1.66 -13.32
CA PHE A 73 -0.31 0.41 -14.02
C PHE A 73 -1.34 -0.69 -13.71
N LEU A 74 -1.71 -0.88 -12.44
CA LEU A 74 -2.78 -1.78 -12.01
C LEU A 74 -4.10 -1.51 -12.73
N SER A 75 -4.45 -0.24 -12.89
CA SER A 75 -5.70 0.18 -13.54
C SER A 75 -5.72 -0.20 -15.02
N ILE A 76 -4.61 0.02 -15.74
CA ILE A 76 -4.47 -0.38 -17.15
C ILE A 76 -4.59 -1.90 -17.28
N THR A 77 -3.90 -2.66 -16.43
CA THR A 77 -3.92 -4.12 -16.41
C THR A 77 -5.31 -4.67 -16.12
N CYS A 78 -5.99 -4.14 -15.10
CA CYS A 78 -7.34 -4.50 -14.73
C CYS A 78 -8.32 -4.26 -15.89
N PHE A 79 -8.23 -3.09 -16.54
CA PHE A 79 -9.05 -2.75 -17.70
C PHE A 79 -8.84 -3.73 -18.85
N GLU A 80 -7.59 -4.04 -19.19
CA GLU A 80 -7.26 -4.95 -20.28
C GLU A 80 -7.75 -6.37 -20.00
N LEU A 81 -7.58 -6.87 -18.78
CA LEU A 81 -8.06 -8.19 -18.36
C LEU A 81 -9.60 -8.27 -18.42
N LEU A 82 -10.30 -7.23 -17.96
CA LEU A 82 -11.76 -7.15 -18.07
C LEU A 82 -12.22 -7.11 -19.53
N ARG A 83 -11.57 -6.30 -20.37
CA ARG A 83 -11.87 -6.20 -21.80
C ARG A 83 -11.73 -7.53 -22.50
N GLN A 84 -10.65 -8.26 -22.23
CA GLN A 84 -10.40 -9.58 -22.80
C GLN A 84 -11.40 -10.61 -22.29
N SER A 85 -11.67 -10.66 -20.98
CA SER A 85 -12.65 -11.59 -20.38
C SER A 85 -14.08 -11.37 -20.94
N ILE A 86 -14.50 -10.12 -21.08
CA ILE A 86 -15.80 -9.79 -21.70
C ILE A 86 -15.81 -10.19 -23.20
N GLY A 87 -14.69 -9.99 -23.90
CA GLY A 87 -14.53 -10.40 -25.30
C GLY A 87 -14.69 -11.91 -25.49
N GLU A 88 -14.09 -12.71 -24.59
CA GLU A 88 -14.23 -14.18 -24.59
C GLU A 88 -15.67 -14.61 -24.29
N LEU A 89 -16.33 -14.02 -23.29
CA LEU A 89 -17.75 -14.28 -23.00
C LEU A 89 -18.65 -13.96 -24.19
N ALA A 90 -18.31 -12.94 -24.98
CA ALA A 90 -19.02 -12.56 -26.20
C ALA A 90 -18.65 -13.44 -27.41
N GLY A 91 -17.85 -14.48 -27.26
CA GLY A 91 -17.41 -15.38 -28.33
C GLY A 91 -16.47 -14.75 -29.35
N ARG A 92 -15.77 -13.68 -28.98
CA ARG A 92 -14.80 -12.96 -29.84
C ARG A 92 -13.37 -13.47 -29.72
N GLN A 93 -13.10 -14.34 -28.75
CA GLN A 93 -11.79 -14.93 -28.51
C GLN A 93 -11.94 -16.44 -28.31
N GLU A 94 -10.92 -17.18 -28.68
CA GLU A 94 -10.87 -18.63 -28.46
C GLU A 94 -10.56 -18.93 -26.99
N PRO A 95 -11.14 -20.00 -26.43
CA PRO A 95 -10.85 -20.43 -25.08
C PRO A 95 -9.38 -20.87 -24.96
N PRO A 96 -8.78 -20.76 -23.75
CA PRO A 96 -7.38 -21.11 -23.54
C PRO A 96 -7.11 -22.59 -23.87
N SER A 97 -5.99 -22.85 -24.54
CA SER A 97 -5.50 -24.20 -24.78
C SER A 97 -4.39 -24.51 -23.77
N SER A 98 -4.61 -25.49 -22.90
CA SER A 98 -3.61 -25.89 -21.91
C SER A 98 -3.14 -27.32 -22.11
N THR A 99 -1.89 -27.59 -21.73
CA THR A 99 -1.29 -28.92 -21.71
C THR A 99 -1.01 -29.37 -20.27
N GLY A 100 -0.82 -30.67 -20.06
CA GLY A 100 -0.41 -31.15 -18.73
C GLY A 100 0.90 -30.53 -18.23
N ALA A 101 1.80 -30.10 -19.14
CA ALA A 101 3.01 -29.39 -18.77
C ALA A 101 2.73 -28.00 -18.17
N ASP A 102 1.73 -27.29 -18.68
CA ASP A 102 1.33 -25.98 -18.15
C ASP A 102 0.75 -26.11 -16.74
N ALA A 103 -0.09 -27.12 -16.51
CA ALA A 103 -0.60 -27.43 -15.18
C ALA A 103 0.52 -27.78 -14.19
N MET A 104 1.53 -28.56 -14.62
CA MET A 104 2.68 -28.91 -13.79
C MET A 104 3.55 -27.68 -13.43
N LEU A 105 3.71 -26.73 -14.36
CA LEU A 105 4.42 -25.48 -14.10
C LEU A 105 3.66 -24.60 -13.06
N LEU A 106 2.34 -24.54 -13.15
CA LEU A 106 1.55 -23.81 -12.15
C LEU A 106 1.59 -24.48 -10.77
N VAL A 107 1.57 -25.80 -10.70
CA VAL A 107 1.78 -26.55 -9.44
C VAL A 107 3.15 -26.23 -8.85
N THR A 108 4.19 -26.12 -9.70
CA THR A 108 5.54 -25.74 -9.25
C THR A 108 5.54 -24.31 -8.69
N SER A 109 4.90 -23.36 -9.38
CA SER A 109 4.73 -21.99 -8.89
C SER A 109 4.00 -21.94 -7.54
N LEU A 110 2.91 -22.72 -7.40
CA LEU A 110 2.17 -22.86 -6.15
C LEU A 110 3.02 -23.40 -5.01
N ALA A 111 3.84 -24.43 -5.29
CA ALA A 111 4.74 -25.00 -4.29
C ALA A 111 5.82 -24.01 -3.85
N VAL A 112 6.36 -23.20 -4.78
CA VAL A 112 7.31 -22.13 -4.47
C VAL A 112 6.66 -21.09 -3.56
N ASN A 113 5.47 -20.60 -3.90
CA ASN A 113 4.76 -19.60 -3.08
C ASN A 113 4.42 -20.17 -1.69
N ALA A 114 3.97 -21.43 -1.61
CA ALA A 114 3.67 -22.08 -0.34
C ALA A 114 4.94 -22.20 0.55
N PHE A 115 6.08 -22.54 -0.04
CA PHE A 115 7.35 -22.57 0.66
C PHE A 115 7.74 -21.18 1.19
N VAL A 116 7.61 -20.14 0.37
CA VAL A 116 7.88 -18.73 0.77
C VAL A 116 7.00 -18.35 1.96
N VAL A 117 5.69 -18.56 1.89
CA VAL A 117 4.75 -18.28 2.98
C VAL A 117 5.13 -18.97 4.27
N LEU A 118 5.44 -20.28 4.20
CA LEU A 118 5.82 -21.05 5.38
C LEU A 118 7.13 -20.55 5.99
N PHE A 119 8.11 -20.24 5.16
CA PHE A 119 9.41 -19.73 5.58
C PHE A 119 9.27 -18.35 6.24
N GLU A 120 8.58 -17.42 5.60
CA GLU A 120 8.39 -16.04 6.08
C GLU A 120 7.56 -16.02 7.37
N ARG A 121 6.48 -16.80 7.47
CA ARG A 121 5.68 -16.93 8.70
C ARG A 121 6.52 -17.46 9.86
N ARG A 122 7.35 -18.48 9.63
CA ARG A 122 8.22 -19.02 10.67
C ARG A 122 9.27 -18.00 11.11
N ARG A 123 9.93 -17.34 10.16
CA ARG A 123 10.95 -16.32 10.45
C ARG A 123 10.34 -15.06 11.05
N GLY A 124 9.22 -14.60 10.53
CA GLY A 124 8.50 -13.44 11.04
C GLY A 124 8.08 -13.60 12.50
N ARG A 125 7.55 -14.79 12.85
CA ARG A 125 7.22 -15.11 14.26
C ARG A 125 8.47 -15.20 15.16
N ALA A 126 9.54 -15.83 14.66
CA ALA A 126 10.77 -15.99 15.44
C ALA A 126 11.50 -14.65 15.69
N LEU A 127 11.40 -13.70 14.77
CA LEU A 127 12.04 -12.39 14.83
C LEU A 127 11.11 -11.27 15.32
N GLY A 128 9.81 -11.56 15.59
CA GLY A 128 8.81 -10.54 15.91
C GLY A 128 8.60 -9.52 14.77
N SER A 129 8.93 -9.87 13.52
CA SER A 129 8.89 -8.96 12.39
C SER A 129 7.50 -8.87 11.78
N ALA A 130 6.82 -7.74 12.00
CA ALA A 130 5.53 -7.44 11.38
C ALA A 130 5.62 -7.39 9.85
N LEU A 131 6.75 -6.90 9.31
CA LEU A 131 7.00 -6.84 7.88
C LEU A 131 7.00 -8.23 7.22
N LEU A 132 7.75 -9.20 7.77
CA LEU A 132 7.77 -10.57 7.25
C LEU A 132 6.40 -11.26 7.36
N LEU A 133 5.63 -10.95 8.40
CA LEU A 133 4.27 -11.50 8.56
C LEU A 133 3.30 -10.89 7.55
N ALA A 134 3.44 -9.60 7.23
CA ALA A 134 2.64 -8.93 6.21
C ALA A 134 2.98 -9.47 4.80
N ASP A 135 4.27 -9.64 4.47
CA ASP A 135 4.73 -10.22 3.21
C ASP A 135 4.22 -11.65 3.02
N ALA A 136 4.31 -12.48 4.09
CA ALA A 136 3.73 -13.82 4.08
C ALA A 136 2.20 -13.83 3.89
N ALA A 137 1.48 -12.85 4.41
CA ALA A 137 0.03 -12.73 4.21
C ALA A 137 -0.29 -12.35 2.77
N HIS A 138 0.51 -11.46 2.17
CA HIS A 138 0.39 -11.04 0.78
C HIS A 138 0.65 -12.21 -0.17
N THR A 139 1.79 -12.92 -0.02
CA THR A 139 2.11 -14.12 -0.82
C THR A 139 1.06 -15.23 -0.65
N ALA A 140 0.36 -15.30 0.50
CA ALA A 140 -0.75 -16.23 0.66
C ALA A 140 -1.98 -15.86 -0.20
N SER A 141 -2.19 -14.57 -0.49
CA SER A 141 -3.21 -14.12 -1.44
C SER A 141 -2.87 -14.53 -2.87
N ASP A 142 -1.60 -14.47 -3.27
CA ASP A 142 -1.12 -14.94 -4.58
C ASP A 142 -1.37 -16.44 -4.79
N ILE A 143 -1.31 -17.24 -3.72
CA ILE A 143 -1.69 -18.65 -3.75
C ILE A 143 -3.14 -18.80 -4.18
N LEU A 144 -4.05 -17.98 -3.63
CA LEU A 144 -5.48 -18.02 -3.99
C LEU A 144 -5.67 -17.69 -5.47
N VAL A 145 -5.05 -16.63 -5.98
CA VAL A 145 -5.15 -16.25 -7.40
C VAL A 145 -4.57 -17.34 -8.30
N THR A 146 -3.45 -17.96 -7.92
CA THR A 146 -2.86 -19.09 -8.65
C THR A 146 -3.80 -20.30 -8.66
N LEU A 147 -4.50 -20.59 -7.55
CA LEU A 147 -5.50 -21.67 -7.48
C LEU A 147 -6.71 -21.37 -8.38
N LEU A 148 -7.17 -20.12 -8.46
CA LEU A 148 -8.22 -19.70 -9.39
C LEU A 148 -7.79 -19.93 -10.85
N ALA A 149 -6.55 -19.59 -11.19
CA ALA A 149 -5.97 -19.83 -12.51
C ALA A 149 -5.92 -21.34 -12.85
N MET A 150 -5.49 -22.18 -11.91
CA MET A 150 -5.48 -23.63 -12.08
C MET A 150 -6.90 -24.20 -12.22
N ALA A 151 -7.86 -23.71 -11.43
CA ALA A 151 -9.25 -24.10 -11.52
C ALA A 151 -9.83 -23.73 -12.89
N SER A 152 -9.49 -22.55 -13.42
CA SER A 152 -9.90 -22.12 -14.76
C SER A 152 -9.42 -23.08 -15.83
N LEU A 153 -8.12 -23.41 -15.85
CA LEU A 153 -7.58 -24.34 -16.84
C LEU A 153 -8.21 -25.74 -16.73
N ALA A 154 -8.45 -26.22 -15.50
CA ALA A 154 -9.09 -27.50 -15.26
C ALA A 154 -10.54 -27.52 -15.77
N LEU A 155 -11.32 -26.48 -15.50
CA LEU A 155 -12.69 -26.33 -15.95
C LEU A 155 -12.77 -26.22 -17.49
N SER A 156 -11.85 -25.47 -18.10
CA SER A 156 -11.75 -25.37 -19.56
C SER A 156 -11.46 -26.73 -20.18
N TYR A 157 -10.57 -27.52 -19.58
CA TYR A 157 -10.30 -28.89 -20.03
C TYR A 157 -11.51 -29.81 -19.91
N LEU A 158 -12.39 -29.61 -18.91
CA LEU A 158 -13.66 -30.32 -18.72
C LEU A 158 -14.78 -29.83 -19.66
N GLY A 159 -14.50 -28.88 -20.56
CA GLY A 159 -15.46 -28.37 -21.54
C GLY A 159 -16.25 -27.14 -21.07
N PHE A 160 -15.96 -26.58 -19.92
CA PHE A 160 -16.57 -25.34 -19.45
C PHE A 160 -15.88 -24.12 -20.09
N VAL A 161 -16.16 -23.88 -21.37
CA VAL A 161 -15.50 -22.90 -22.25
C VAL A 161 -15.49 -21.47 -21.66
N LYS A 162 -16.50 -21.11 -20.86
CA LYS A 162 -16.60 -19.76 -20.28
C LYS A 162 -15.96 -19.61 -18.89
N ALA A 163 -15.35 -20.69 -18.38
CA ALA A 163 -14.81 -20.67 -17.03
C ALA A 163 -13.64 -19.69 -16.90
N ASP A 164 -12.75 -19.61 -17.89
CA ASP A 164 -11.60 -18.72 -17.87
C ASP A 164 -12.04 -17.26 -17.83
N ALA A 165 -12.97 -16.87 -18.66
CA ALA A 165 -13.49 -15.51 -18.67
C ALA A 165 -14.18 -15.11 -17.36
N LEU A 166 -14.97 -15.99 -16.74
CA LEU A 166 -15.63 -15.71 -15.47
C LEU A 166 -14.62 -15.57 -14.32
N LEU A 167 -13.64 -16.48 -14.27
CA LEU A 167 -12.59 -16.42 -13.28
C LEU A 167 -11.61 -15.26 -13.54
N GLY A 168 -11.36 -14.91 -14.82
CA GLY A 168 -10.60 -13.73 -15.22
C GLY A 168 -11.23 -12.43 -14.71
N ILE A 169 -12.57 -12.30 -14.79
CA ILE A 169 -13.29 -11.17 -14.17
C ILE A 169 -13.06 -11.15 -12.65
N THR A 170 -13.10 -12.33 -12.00
CA THR A 170 -12.87 -12.43 -10.56
C THR A 170 -11.47 -11.95 -10.18
N VAL A 171 -10.44 -12.35 -10.94
CA VAL A 171 -9.05 -11.88 -10.75
C VAL A 171 -8.96 -10.37 -10.98
N ALA A 172 -9.59 -9.85 -12.03
CA ALA A 172 -9.60 -8.41 -12.29
C ALA A 172 -10.22 -7.61 -11.13
N LEU A 173 -11.31 -8.13 -10.51
CA LEU A 173 -11.91 -7.49 -9.34
C LEU A 173 -11.00 -7.52 -8.11
N ILE A 174 -10.23 -8.61 -7.91
CA ILE A 174 -9.22 -8.68 -6.85
C ILE A 174 -8.13 -7.62 -7.08
N ILE A 175 -7.62 -7.49 -8.31
CA ILE A 175 -6.63 -6.47 -8.69
C ILE A 175 -7.19 -5.06 -8.46
N ALA A 176 -8.42 -4.80 -8.89
CA ALA A 176 -9.09 -3.51 -8.68
C ALA A 176 -9.24 -3.17 -7.19
N TRP A 177 -9.59 -4.16 -6.37
CA TRP A 177 -9.68 -3.99 -4.92
C TRP A 177 -8.32 -3.66 -4.29
N SER A 178 -7.26 -4.35 -4.71
CA SER A 178 -5.89 -4.05 -4.25
C SER A 178 -5.48 -2.62 -4.61
N GLY A 179 -5.73 -2.18 -5.85
CA GLY A 179 -5.50 -0.80 -6.28
C GLY A 179 -6.28 0.23 -5.46
N TYR A 180 -7.56 -0.05 -5.17
CA TYR A 180 -8.38 0.80 -4.30
C TYR A 180 -7.82 0.92 -2.88
N GLN A 181 -7.35 -0.18 -2.29
CA GLN A 181 -6.74 -0.17 -0.95
C GLN A 181 -5.47 0.70 -0.91
N ILE A 182 -4.64 0.61 -1.94
CA ILE A 182 -3.44 1.43 -2.09
C ILE A 182 -3.83 2.92 -2.19
N LEU A 183 -4.80 3.27 -3.04
CA LEU A 183 -5.30 4.65 -3.17
C LEU A 183 -5.84 5.19 -1.84
N ARG A 184 -6.66 4.39 -1.16
CA ARG A 184 -7.23 4.76 0.13
C ARG A 184 -6.17 5.06 1.19
N GLY A 185 -5.03 4.38 1.15
CA GLY A 185 -3.90 4.64 2.04
C GLY A 185 -3.06 5.85 1.62
N SER A 186 -2.89 6.07 0.32
CA SER A 186 -1.97 7.06 -0.24
C SER A 186 -2.59 8.46 -0.38
N ILE A 187 -3.88 8.55 -0.76
CA ILE A 187 -4.56 9.84 -0.96
C ILE A 187 -4.51 10.74 0.28
N PRO A 188 -4.82 10.25 1.50
CA PRO A 188 -4.79 11.10 2.70
C PRO A 188 -3.44 11.77 2.93
N ILE A 189 -2.34 11.07 2.63
CA ILE A 189 -0.97 11.59 2.79
C ILE A 189 -0.70 12.71 1.77
N LEU A 190 -1.17 12.56 0.53
CA LEU A 190 -0.95 13.55 -0.52
C LEU A 190 -1.73 14.84 -0.31
N VAL A 191 -2.96 14.72 0.19
CA VAL A 191 -3.84 15.88 0.41
C VAL A 191 -3.73 16.45 1.82
N ASP A 192 -2.70 16.05 2.58
CA ASP A 192 -2.47 16.49 3.95
C ASP A 192 -3.74 16.34 4.82
N ALA A 193 -4.41 15.18 4.70
CA ALA A 193 -5.59 14.90 5.51
C ALA A 193 -5.25 14.91 7.00
N SER A 194 -6.20 15.35 7.82
CA SER A 194 -6.02 15.41 9.27
C SER A 194 -5.64 14.05 9.84
N ALA A 195 -4.48 13.97 10.50
CA ALA A 195 -3.96 12.76 11.10
C ALA A 195 -4.51 12.51 12.51
N VAL A 196 -4.82 13.59 13.22
CA VAL A 196 -5.42 13.61 14.55
C VAL A 196 -6.59 14.58 14.51
N ASP A 197 -7.70 14.22 15.13
CA ASP A 197 -8.84 15.12 15.25
C ASP A 197 -8.42 16.44 15.92
N ALA A 198 -8.81 17.57 15.32
CA ALA A 198 -8.50 18.90 15.83
C ALA A 198 -8.99 19.10 17.27
N ALA A 199 -10.14 18.52 17.62
CA ALA A 199 -10.68 18.58 18.99
C ALA A 199 -9.78 17.81 19.97
N ARG A 200 -9.26 16.64 19.57
CA ARG A 200 -8.33 15.85 20.40
C ARG A 200 -7.00 16.59 20.60
N LEU A 201 -6.48 17.18 19.53
CA LEU A 201 -5.23 17.95 19.61
C LEU A 201 -5.42 19.19 20.51
N ALA A 202 -6.54 19.91 20.36
CA ALA A 202 -6.88 21.04 21.22
C ALA A 202 -7.08 20.62 22.69
N GLU A 203 -7.65 19.45 22.95
CA GLU A 203 -7.79 18.90 24.30
C GLU A 203 -6.43 18.71 24.99
N ILE A 204 -5.46 18.12 24.28
CA ILE A 204 -4.09 17.95 24.80
C ILE A 204 -3.49 19.30 25.17
N VAL A 205 -3.57 20.27 24.26
CA VAL A 205 -2.97 21.59 24.43
C VAL A 205 -3.62 22.41 25.56
N ARG A 206 -4.93 22.29 25.75
CA ARG A 206 -5.65 22.97 26.86
C ARG A 206 -5.22 22.51 28.25
N THR A 207 -4.53 21.39 28.37
CA THR A 207 -4.01 20.94 29.68
C THR A 207 -2.80 21.76 30.15
N ILE A 208 -2.19 22.58 29.27
CA ILE A 208 -1.00 23.34 29.58
C ILE A 208 -1.36 24.63 30.34
N PRO A 209 -0.82 24.82 31.54
CA PRO A 209 -1.02 26.06 32.31
C PRO A 209 -0.53 27.28 31.53
N GLY A 210 -1.35 28.33 31.47
CA GLY A 210 -1.03 29.56 30.74
C GLY A 210 -1.67 29.64 29.35
N VAL A 211 -2.16 28.53 28.80
CA VAL A 211 -2.98 28.53 27.59
C VAL A 211 -4.40 28.94 27.95
N VAL A 212 -4.84 30.08 27.45
CA VAL A 212 -6.21 30.58 27.66
C VAL A 212 -7.20 29.89 26.74
N GLU A 213 -6.85 29.77 25.47
CA GLU A 213 -7.67 29.12 24.44
C GLU A 213 -6.82 28.54 23.33
N VAL A 214 -7.33 27.50 22.66
CA VAL A 214 -6.77 26.95 21.41
C VAL A 214 -7.63 27.43 20.25
N ARG A 215 -7.13 28.37 19.46
CA ARG A 215 -7.83 29.01 18.35
C ARG A 215 -7.92 28.11 17.12
N SER A 216 -6.85 27.39 16.81
CA SER A 216 -6.81 26.44 15.71
C SER A 216 -5.85 25.29 16.01
N ALA A 217 -6.16 24.11 15.51
CA ALA A 217 -5.31 22.95 15.57
C ALA A 217 -5.43 22.18 14.26
N ARG A 218 -4.30 21.84 13.65
CA ARG A 218 -4.19 21.08 12.40
C ARG A 218 -3.09 20.05 12.52
N SER A 219 -3.26 18.94 11.85
CA SER A 219 -2.23 17.92 11.82
C SER A 219 -2.23 17.18 10.48
N ARG A 220 -1.07 16.69 10.09
CA ARG A 220 -0.89 15.78 8.95
C ARG A 220 0.14 14.73 9.29
N ARG A 221 0.15 13.63 8.56
CA ARG A 221 1.12 12.54 8.75
C ARG A 221 1.82 12.22 7.44
N THR A 222 3.09 11.90 7.55
CA THR A 222 3.88 11.43 6.41
C THR A 222 3.68 9.92 6.17
N ALA A 223 4.24 9.41 5.07
CA ALA A 223 4.22 7.99 4.74
C ALA A 223 4.97 7.15 5.79
N SER A 224 6.06 7.67 6.37
CA SER A 224 6.81 7.02 7.46
C SER A 224 6.09 7.04 8.81
N GLY A 225 4.97 7.77 8.90
CA GLY A 225 4.18 7.89 10.13
C GLY A 225 4.57 9.09 11.00
N HIS A 226 5.52 9.95 10.59
CA HIS A 226 5.86 11.17 11.30
C HIS A 226 4.68 12.13 11.33
N LEU A 227 4.37 12.68 12.50
CA LEU A 227 3.25 13.59 12.70
C LEU A 227 3.74 15.05 12.67
N PHE A 228 3.12 15.86 11.82
CA PHE A 228 3.24 17.31 11.87
C PHE A 228 1.98 17.90 12.49
N ALA A 229 2.14 18.78 13.48
CA ALA A 229 1.05 19.47 14.14
C ALA A 229 1.27 20.99 14.09
N GLU A 230 0.24 21.74 13.80
CA GLU A 230 0.24 23.20 13.84
C GLU A 230 -0.88 23.64 14.78
N VAL A 231 -0.52 24.41 15.81
CA VAL A 231 -1.48 24.86 16.81
C VAL A 231 -1.33 26.35 17.03
N THR A 232 -2.46 27.08 17.08
CA THR A 232 -2.49 28.47 17.50
C THR A 232 -3.12 28.54 18.88
N ILE A 233 -2.35 29.07 19.85
CA ILE A 233 -2.81 29.26 21.23
C ILE A 233 -2.98 30.73 21.55
N LEU A 234 -3.94 31.04 22.42
CA LEU A 234 -4.10 32.37 23.02
C LEU A 234 -3.50 32.32 24.43
N VAL A 235 -2.72 33.34 24.75
CA VAL A 235 -2.13 33.53 26.08
C VAL A 235 -2.46 34.96 26.57
N ASP A 236 -2.27 35.23 27.86
CA ASP A 236 -2.43 36.57 28.40
C ASP A 236 -1.59 37.60 27.62
N GLY A 237 -2.16 38.71 27.22
CA GLY A 237 -1.50 39.74 26.42
C GLY A 237 -0.28 40.40 27.09
N ASP A 238 -0.18 40.31 28.43
CA ASP A 238 0.96 40.80 29.19
C ASP A 238 2.08 39.77 29.32
N THR A 239 1.93 38.58 28.71
CA THR A 239 2.94 37.50 28.72
C THR A 239 4.21 37.95 27.99
N SER A 240 5.36 37.85 28.64
CA SER A 240 6.63 38.11 27.97
C SER A 240 6.95 37.09 26.87
N VAL A 241 7.71 37.47 25.85
CA VAL A 241 8.13 36.56 24.77
C VAL A 241 8.83 35.32 25.33
N SER A 242 9.65 35.48 26.41
CA SER A 242 10.30 34.32 27.04
C SER A 242 9.31 33.36 27.66
N ALA A 243 8.32 33.85 28.41
CA ALA A 243 7.28 33.01 29.02
C ALA A 243 6.37 32.35 27.95
N ALA A 244 6.08 33.09 26.87
CA ALA A 244 5.34 32.52 25.74
C ALA A 244 6.10 31.36 25.08
N HIS A 245 7.42 31.47 24.96
CA HIS A 245 8.26 30.40 24.44
C HIS A 245 8.24 29.16 25.35
N ASP A 246 8.29 29.34 26.68
CA ASP A 246 8.18 28.23 27.63
C ASP A 246 6.85 27.47 27.44
N PHE A 247 5.74 28.18 27.14
CA PHE A 247 4.45 27.54 26.82
C PHE A 247 4.51 26.75 25.51
N THR A 248 5.21 27.24 24.47
CA THR A 248 5.37 26.49 23.22
C THR A 248 6.09 25.17 23.45
N ASP A 249 7.17 25.18 24.23
CA ASP A 249 7.92 23.98 24.59
C ASP A 249 7.09 22.97 25.38
N ASP A 250 6.23 23.46 26.30
CA ASP A 250 5.32 22.60 27.05
C ASP A 250 4.25 21.97 26.16
N VAL A 251 3.73 22.71 25.19
CA VAL A 251 2.77 22.21 24.19
C VAL A 251 3.41 21.15 23.31
N GLU A 252 4.60 21.41 22.78
CA GLU A 252 5.36 20.45 21.96
C GLU A 252 5.62 19.15 22.70
N ARG A 253 6.10 19.23 23.94
CA ARG A 253 6.32 18.06 24.80
C ARG A 253 5.03 17.30 25.13
N ALA A 254 3.92 17.98 25.28
CA ALA A 254 2.63 17.35 25.55
C ALA A 254 2.13 16.58 24.32
N ILE A 255 2.23 17.18 23.13
CA ILE A 255 1.89 16.54 21.86
C ILE A 255 2.75 15.30 21.64
N GLU A 256 4.06 15.39 21.84
CA GLU A 256 4.99 14.27 21.68
C GLU A 256 4.69 13.12 22.65
N ARG A 257 4.38 13.41 23.91
CA ARG A 257 4.05 12.39 24.92
C ARG A 257 2.75 11.64 24.58
N GLU A 258 1.73 12.35 24.11
CA GLU A 258 0.40 11.77 23.88
C GLU A 258 0.26 11.10 22.51
N LEU A 259 0.97 11.59 21.49
CA LEU A 259 0.78 11.19 20.10
C LEU A 259 2.02 10.52 19.47
N GLY A 260 3.15 10.48 20.18
CA GLY A 260 4.42 9.90 19.74
C GLY A 260 5.28 10.92 18.98
N THR A 261 6.28 10.43 18.25
CA THR A 261 7.24 11.26 17.51
C THR A 261 6.52 12.25 16.60
N SER A 262 6.72 13.54 16.87
CA SER A 262 6.02 14.61 16.17
C SER A 262 6.90 15.84 16.04
N GLU A 263 6.64 16.66 15.04
CA GLU A 263 7.10 18.03 14.92
C GLU A 263 5.89 18.94 15.07
N ALA A 264 5.92 19.79 16.10
CA ALA A 264 4.83 20.71 16.35
C ALA A 264 5.31 22.16 16.14
N ILE A 265 4.47 22.97 15.50
CA ILE A 265 4.65 24.42 15.36
C ILE A 265 3.56 25.06 16.17
N VAL A 266 3.95 25.88 17.16
CA VAL A 266 3.02 26.56 18.05
C VAL A 266 3.07 28.07 17.78
N HIS A 267 1.98 28.61 17.27
CA HIS A 267 1.80 30.04 17.08
C HIS A 267 1.09 30.63 18.31
N VAL A 268 1.67 31.68 18.88
CA VAL A 268 1.13 32.33 20.07
C VAL A 268 0.54 33.68 19.70
N GLU A 269 -0.73 33.91 20.12
CA GLU A 269 -1.44 35.18 19.97
C GLU A 269 -1.90 35.70 21.35
N PRO A 270 -2.04 37.02 21.55
CA PRO A 270 -2.65 37.57 22.75
C PRO A 270 -4.14 37.24 22.77
N ALA A 271 -4.70 36.96 23.98
CA ALA A 271 -6.12 36.70 24.22
C ALA A 271 -6.96 37.95 24.14
#